data_ce71869c4f1db76afec4f9db4a6901df
#
_entry.id   ce71869c4f1db76afec4f9db4a6901df
#
_cell.length_a   1.000
_cell.length_b   1.000
_cell.length_c   1.000
_cell.angle_alpha   90.00
_cell.angle_beta   90.00
_cell.angle_gamma   90.00
#
_symmetry.space_group_name_H-M   'P 1'
#
loop_
_entity.id
_entity.type
_entity.pdbx_description
1 polymer ?
#
loop_
_entity_poly.entity_id
_entity_poly.type
_entity_poly.pdbx_seq_one_letter_code
_entity_poly.pdbx_strand_id
1 'polypeptide(L)'
;MSFKVIIPEGSPPPLAPYSPGAKAGNVVYVGGTLAMDAQGKTAGVGDVRAQTRHVLEGIKSVLAAAGGSMTDIAFNQIFLKDLADYAAMNEVYKEYFPTNPPARYCIRADLVRPDFLVEIASTAHTGN
;
A
#
# COMPACT_ATOMS: atom_id res chain seq x y z
N MET A 1 13.64 -18.98 8.98
CA MET A 1 13.54 -17.53 9.11
C MET A 1 12.38 -17.18 10.04
N SER A 2 12.43 -16.00 10.65
CA SER A 2 11.50 -15.59 11.69
C SER A 2 10.22 -14.90 11.16
N PHE A 3 10.06 -14.83 9.86
CA PHE A 3 8.85 -14.26 9.24
C PHE A 3 8.41 -15.11 8.05
N LYS A 4 7.15 -14.95 7.69
CA LYS A 4 6.54 -15.64 6.54
C LYS A 4 6.31 -14.61 5.43
N VAL A 5 6.74 -14.95 4.21
CA VAL A 5 6.46 -14.16 3.02
C VAL A 5 4.98 -14.25 2.67
N ILE A 6 4.36 -13.12 2.34
CA ILE A 6 2.95 -13.02 1.94
C ILE A 6 2.91 -12.52 0.49
N ILE A 7 2.41 -13.37 -0.39
CA ILE A 7 2.27 -13.05 -1.81
C ILE A 7 0.82 -13.37 -2.21
N PRO A 8 -0.05 -12.36 -2.34
CA PRO A 8 -1.42 -12.59 -2.79
C PRO A 8 -1.44 -13.18 -4.19
N GLU A 9 -2.42 -14.02 -4.47
CA GLU A 9 -2.65 -14.54 -5.81
C GLU A 9 -2.97 -13.37 -6.75
N GLY A 10 -2.38 -13.39 -7.94
CA GLY A 10 -2.56 -12.32 -8.93
C GLY A 10 -1.68 -11.09 -8.70
N SER A 11 -0.75 -11.15 -7.76
CA SER A 11 0.19 -10.04 -7.55
C SER A 11 1.01 -9.78 -8.81
N PRO A 12 1.32 -8.50 -9.12
CA PRO A 12 2.24 -8.21 -10.22
C PRO A 12 3.63 -8.77 -9.92
N PRO A 13 4.44 -9.06 -10.94
CA PRO A 13 5.82 -9.50 -10.71
C PRO A 13 6.59 -8.40 -9.98
N PRO A 14 7.44 -8.74 -8.99
CA PRO A 14 8.20 -7.73 -8.27
C PRO A 14 9.23 -7.06 -9.19
N LEU A 15 9.42 -5.76 -9.02
CA LEU A 15 10.38 -4.97 -9.81
C LEU A 15 11.83 -5.21 -9.38
N ALA A 16 12.02 -5.79 -8.19
CA ALA A 16 13.31 -5.99 -7.55
C ALA A 16 13.18 -7.12 -6.53
N PRO A 17 14.24 -7.55 -5.83
CA PRO A 17 14.14 -8.64 -4.85
C PRO A 17 13.43 -8.18 -3.56
N TYR A 18 12.10 -8.24 -3.57
CA TYR A 18 11.26 -7.97 -2.40
C TYR A 18 9.97 -8.78 -2.50
N SER A 19 9.28 -8.91 -1.38
CA SER A 19 7.95 -9.53 -1.30
C SER A 19 6.90 -8.47 -1.04
N PRO A 20 5.66 -8.65 -1.51
CA PRO A 20 4.58 -7.69 -1.23
C PRO A 20 4.31 -7.50 0.25
N GLY A 21 4.41 -8.57 1.02
CA GLY A 21 4.22 -8.52 2.45
C GLY A 21 5.03 -9.56 3.19
N ALA A 22 5.14 -9.36 4.51
CA ALA A 22 5.80 -10.31 5.40
C ALA A 22 5.06 -10.31 6.74
N LYS A 23 4.86 -11.48 7.30
CA LYS A 23 4.20 -11.65 8.61
C LYS A 23 5.18 -12.22 9.62
N ALA A 24 5.36 -11.51 10.72
CA ALA A 24 6.19 -11.92 11.84
C ALA A 24 5.32 -11.91 13.10
N GLY A 25 5.02 -13.08 13.67
CA GLY A 25 4.06 -13.18 14.77
C GLY A 25 2.71 -12.60 14.35
N ASN A 26 2.23 -11.60 15.09
CA ASN A 26 0.97 -10.91 14.80
C ASN A 26 1.17 -9.65 13.95
N VAL A 27 2.38 -9.35 13.51
CA VAL A 27 2.66 -8.14 12.75
C VAL A 27 2.75 -8.47 11.28
N VAL A 28 2.00 -7.72 10.45
CA VAL A 28 2.08 -7.80 9.00
C VAL A 28 2.70 -6.52 8.49
N TYR A 29 3.81 -6.68 7.77
CA TYR A 29 4.47 -5.58 7.07
C TYR A 29 4.05 -5.63 5.62
N VAL A 30 3.37 -4.59 5.14
CA VAL A 30 3.07 -4.44 3.72
C VAL A 30 4.11 -3.50 3.15
N GLY A 31 4.88 -4.00 2.20
CA GLY A 31 5.95 -3.23 1.56
C GLY A 31 5.42 -2.03 0.80
N GLY A 32 6.31 -1.16 0.37
CA GLY A 32 5.95 -0.01 -0.43
C GLY A 32 5.13 -0.43 -1.65
N THR A 33 3.86 -0.08 -1.65
CA THR A 33 2.89 -0.54 -2.64
C THR A 33 2.66 0.54 -3.68
N LEU A 34 2.74 0.16 -4.93
CA LEU A 34 2.65 1.05 -6.09
C LEU A 34 1.45 0.68 -6.95
N ALA A 35 1.02 1.62 -7.79
CA ALA A 35 -0.12 1.39 -8.68
C ALA A 35 0.32 0.61 -9.92
N MET A 36 0.49 -0.70 -9.77
CA MET A 36 0.81 -1.61 -10.87
C MET A 36 -0.32 -2.61 -11.10
N ASP A 37 -0.63 -2.88 -12.36
CA ASP A 37 -1.58 -3.94 -12.70
C ASP A 37 -0.89 -5.32 -12.65
N ALA A 38 -1.66 -6.39 -12.91
CA ALA A 38 -1.16 -7.77 -12.83
C ALA A 38 -0.04 -8.05 -13.85
N GLN A 39 0.09 -7.26 -14.91
CA GLN A 39 1.13 -7.38 -15.91
C GLN A 39 2.35 -6.49 -15.59
N GLY A 40 2.33 -5.80 -14.45
CA GLY A 40 3.43 -4.94 -14.03
C GLY A 40 3.44 -3.56 -14.67
N LYS A 41 2.38 -3.18 -15.36
CA LYS A 41 2.24 -1.84 -15.95
C LYS A 41 1.67 -0.87 -14.94
N THR A 42 2.02 0.40 -15.07
CA THR A 42 1.47 1.44 -14.21
C THR A 42 -0.03 1.59 -14.47
N ALA A 43 -0.82 1.49 -13.41
CA ALA A 43 -2.26 1.71 -13.46
C ALA A 43 -2.56 3.19 -13.17
N GLY A 44 -3.65 3.72 -13.75
CA GLY A 44 -4.13 5.07 -13.44
C GLY A 44 -3.14 6.17 -13.77
N VAL A 45 -2.44 6.07 -14.90
CA VAL A 45 -1.45 7.08 -15.31
C VAL A 45 -2.09 8.47 -15.32
N GLY A 46 -1.45 9.43 -14.62
CA GLY A 46 -1.93 10.82 -14.54
C GLY A 46 -3.11 11.04 -13.59
N ASP A 47 -3.54 10.01 -12.87
CA ASP A 47 -4.72 10.09 -12.00
C ASP A 47 -4.37 9.59 -10.58
N VAL A 48 -4.09 10.52 -9.67
CA VAL A 48 -3.69 10.15 -8.30
C VAL A 48 -4.80 9.49 -7.52
N ARG A 49 -6.06 9.82 -7.78
CA ARG A 49 -7.19 9.15 -7.11
C ARG A 49 -7.26 7.68 -7.51
N ALA A 50 -7.16 7.40 -8.82
CA ALA A 50 -7.14 6.02 -9.32
C ALA A 50 -5.94 5.27 -8.79
N GLN A 51 -4.75 5.88 -8.76
CA GLN A 51 -3.55 5.24 -8.23
C GLN A 51 -3.66 4.97 -6.74
N THR A 52 -4.18 5.90 -5.96
CA THR A 52 -4.37 5.71 -4.51
C THR A 52 -5.31 4.55 -4.24
N ARG A 53 -6.41 4.46 -4.98
CA ARG A 53 -7.35 3.35 -4.86
C ARG A 53 -6.69 2.01 -5.19
N HIS A 54 -5.93 1.98 -6.28
CA HIS A 54 -5.22 0.78 -6.70
C HIS A 54 -4.20 0.33 -5.64
N VAL A 55 -3.45 1.28 -5.09
CA VAL A 55 -2.47 1.01 -4.02
C VAL A 55 -3.17 0.45 -2.77
N LEU A 56 -4.25 1.06 -2.33
CA LEU A 56 -4.96 0.62 -1.13
C LEU A 56 -5.65 -0.73 -1.33
N GLU A 57 -6.15 -1.03 -2.53
CA GLU A 57 -6.66 -2.36 -2.87
C GLU A 57 -5.53 -3.40 -2.84
N GLY A 58 -4.35 -3.06 -3.30
CA GLY A 58 -3.17 -3.93 -3.21
C GLY A 58 -2.79 -4.25 -1.75
N ILE A 59 -2.79 -3.24 -0.90
CA ILE A 59 -2.54 -3.41 0.54
C ILE A 59 -3.61 -4.32 1.17
N LYS A 60 -4.87 -4.10 0.82
CA LYS A 60 -5.99 -4.91 1.29
C LYS A 60 -5.81 -6.38 0.92
N SER A 61 -5.34 -6.66 -0.30
CA SER A 61 -5.08 -8.03 -0.76
C SER A 61 -3.97 -8.71 0.05
N VAL A 62 -2.89 -7.99 0.35
CA VAL A 62 -1.80 -8.52 1.19
C VAL A 62 -2.32 -8.84 2.58
N LEU A 63 -3.08 -7.95 3.18
CA LEU A 63 -3.64 -8.17 4.51
C LEU A 63 -4.59 -9.37 4.53
N ALA A 64 -5.46 -9.50 3.53
CA ALA A 64 -6.36 -10.65 3.43
C ALA A 64 -5.59 -11.96 3.32
N ALA A 65 -4.52 -12.00 2.53
CA ALA A 65 -3.65 -13.19 2.41
C ALA A 65 -2.93 -13.52 3.73
N ALA A 66 -2.75 -12.53 4.59
CA ALA A 66 -2.13 -12.70 5.92
C ALA A 66 -3.14 -12.95 7.04
N GLY A 67 -4.44 -13.02 6.73
CA GLY A 67 -5.50 -13.24 7.71
C GLY A 67 -5.97 -11.98 8.41
N GLY A 68 -5.73 -10.80 7.85
CA GLY A 68 -6.10 -9.52 8.42
C GLY A 68 -7.00 -8.68 7.51
N SER A 69 -7.21 -7.46 7.91
CA SER A 69 -8.04 -6.50 7.19
C SER A 69 -7.49 -5.09 7.35
N MET A 70 -8.08 -4.14 6.62
CA MET A 70 -7.67 -2.73 6.67
C MET A 70 -7.80 -2.14 8.08
N THR A 71 -8.73 -2.62 8.91
CA THR A 71 -8.89 -2.15 10.29
C THR A 71 -7.75 -2.58 11.21
N ASP A 72 -6.90 -3.52 10.78
CA ASP A 72 -5.73 -3.95 11.54
C ASP A 72 -4.52 -3.04 11.32
N ILE A 73 -4.57 -2.14 10.36
CA ILE A 73 -3.47 -1.23 10.08
C ILE A 73 -3.32 -0.22 11.22
N ALA A 74 -2.13 -0.16 11.80
CA ALA A 74 -1.80 0.79 12.87
C ALA A 74 -0.99 1.97 12.34
N PHE A 75 -0.27 1.80 11.24
CA PHE A 75 0.62 2.83 10.72
C PHE A 75 0.74 2.75 9.21
N ASN A 76 0.64 3.91 8.54
CA ASN A 76 0.88 4.06 7.11
C ASN A 76 1.99 5.06 6.85
N GLN A 77 2.87 4.71 5.92
CA GLN A 77 3.92 5.60 5.39
C GLN A 77 3.51 5.95 3.97
N ILE A 78 3.25 7.24 3.71
CA ILE A 78 2.73 7.70 2.43
C ILE A 78 3.76 8.59 1.74
N PHE A 79 4.00 8.31 0.47
CA PHE A 79 4.93 9.07 -0.36
C PHE A 79 4.17 9.57 -1.57
N LEU A 80 4.21 10.89 -1.81
CA LEU A 80 3.63 11.51 -2.99
C LEU A 80 4.73 12.10 -3.85
N LYS A 81 4.64 11.89 -5.15
CA LYS A 81 5.56 12.53 -6.08
C LYS A 81 5.39 14.06 -6.07
N ASP A 82 4.16 14.52 -5.92
CA ASP A 82 3.82 15.94 -5.89
C ASP A 82 2.83 16.19 -4.74
N LEU A 83 3.17 17.10 -3.83
CA LEU A 83 2.29 17.45 -2.71
C LEU A 83 1.01 18.18 -3.17
N ALA A 84 0.94 18.66 -4.40
CA ALA A 84 -0.31 19.17 -4.98
C ALA A 84 -1.38 18.08 -5.05
N ASP A 85 -1.00 16.79 -5.01
CA ASP A 85 -1.93 15.66 -5.01
C ASP A 85 -2.43 15.28 -3.61
N TYR A 86 -2.03 16.00 -2.57
CA TYR A 86 -2.34 15.64 -1.18
C TYR A 86 -3.84 15.56 -0.92
N ALA A 87 -4.60 16.59 -1.31
CA ALA A 87 -6.05 16.62 -1.07
C ALA A 87 -6.77 15.50 -1.83
N ALA A 88 -6.40 15.25 -3.08
CA ALA A 88 -7.03 14.20 -3.89
C ALA A 88 -6.72 12.80 -3.34
N MET A 89 -5.48 12.57 -2.92
CA MET A 89 -5.09 11.32 -2.27
C MET A 89 -5.93 11.11 -0.99
N ASN A 90 -6.07 12.13 -0.17
CA ASN A 90 -6.82 12.05 1.08
C ASN A 90 -8.30 11.75 0.88
N GLU A 91 -8.91 12.20 -0.21
CA GLU A 91 -10.31 11.86 -0.52
C GLU A 91 -10.50 10.35 -0.63
N VAL A 92 -9.61 9.67 -1.34
CA VAL A 92 -9.66 8.21 -1.50
C VAL A 92 -9.26 7.51 -0.21
N TYR A 93 -8.20 7.97 0.42
CA TYR A 93 -7.71 7.42 1.69
C TYR A 93 -8.81 7.37 2.75
N LYS A 94 -9.61 8.43 2.85
CA LYS A 94 -10.73 8.52 3.80
C LYS A 94 -11.78 7.42 3.58
N GLU A 95 -11.98 6.98 2.35
CA GLU A 95 -12.93 5.90 2.05
C GLU A 95 -12.49 4.57 2.69
N TYR A 96 -11.18 4.35 2.82
CA TYR A 96 -10.62 3.13 3.39
C TYR A 96 -10.44 3.21 4.91
N PHE A 97 -10.33 4.40 5.44
CA PHE A 97 -10.11 4.65 6.88
C PHE A 97 -11.13 5.68 7.41
N PRO A 98 -12.44 5.34 7.37
CA PRO A 98 -13.48 6.30 7.72
C PRO A 98 -13.58 6.58 9.22
N THR A 99 -13.15 5.62 10.05
CA THR A 99 -13.19 5.75 11.52
C THR A 99 -11.88 5.28 12.12
N ASN A 100 -11.45 5.92 13.21
CA ASN A 100 -10.21 5.58 13.90
C ASN A 100 -9.04 5.41 12.92
N PRO A 101 -8.72 6.44 12.12
CA PRO A 101 -7.65 6.31 11.13
C PRO A 101 -6.32 6.00 11.80
N PRO A 102 -5.48 5.18 11.17
CA PRO A 102 -4.17 4.84 11.73
C PRO A 102 -3.23 6.04 11.80
N ALA A 103 -2.20 5.92 12.62
CA ALA A 103 -1.10 6.88 12.58
C ALA A 103 -0.46 6.84 11.19
N ARG A 104 0.06 7.97 10.75
CA ARG A 104 0.71 8.04 9.44
C ARG A 104 1.64 9.25 9.34
N TYR A 105 2.45 9.25 8.28
CA TYR A 105 3.03 10.48 7.75
C TYR A 105 2.90 10.48 6.22
N CYS A 106 3.04 11.66 5.64
CA CYS A 106 3.04 11.81 4.18
C CYS A 106 4.13 12.81 3.81
N ILE A 107 5.03 12.38 2.94
CA ILE A 107 6.13 13.21 2.46
C ILE A 107 6.22 13.13 0.93
N ARG A 108 6.89 14.12 0.33
CA ARG A 108 7.21 14.10 -1.09
C ARG A 108 8.46 13.26 -1.33
N ALA A 109 8.44 12.42 -2.36
CA ALA A 109 9.59 11.63 -2.75
C ALA A 109 9.53 11.30 -4.24
N ASP A 110 10.69 11.10 -4.85
CA ASP A 110 10.76 10.49 -6.16
C ASP A 110 10.42 9.01 -6.04
N LEU A 111 9.62 8.50 -6.98
CA LEU A 111 9.23 7.10 -7.01
C LEU A 111 9.97 6.39 -8.15
N VAL A 112 9.93 5.05 -8.14
CA VAL A 112 10.78 4.26 -9.04
C VAL A 112 10.41 4.33 -10.53
N ARG A 113 9.24 4.87 -10.84
CA ARG A 113 8.84 5.22 -12.22
C ARG A 113 8.31 6.64 -12.23
N PRO A 114 8.52 7.39 -13.33
CA PRO A 114 8.08 8.78 -13.39
C PRO A 114 6.55 8.94 -13.38
N ASP A 115 5.78 7.92 -13.75
CA ASP A 115 4.33 7.97 -13.74
C ASP A 115 3.68 7.38 -12.49
N PHE A 116 4.47 6.90 -11.51
CA PHE A 116 3.96 6.61 -10.18
C PHE A 116 3.76 7.93 -9.43
N LEU A 117 2.56 8.13 -8.90
CA LEU A 117 2.19 9.38 -8.20
C LEU A 117 2.11 9.19 -6.69
N VAL A 118 1.91 7.95 -6.22
CA VAL A 118 1.74 7.64 -4.80
C VAL A 118 2.31 6.26 -4.49
N GLU A 119 2.88 6.14 -3.30
CA GLU A 119 3.35 4.87 -2.74
C GLU A 119 2.96 4.82 -1.28
N ILE A 120 2.46 3.68 -0.80
CA ILE A 120 2.09 3.53 0.61
C ILE A 120 2.65 2.21 1.12
N ALA A 121 3.27 2.26 2.30
CA ALA A 121 3.66 1.09 3.07
C ALA A 121 2.84 1.06 4.35
N SER A 122 2.48 -0.13 4.82
CA SER A 122 1.60 -0.29 5.98
C SER A 122 2.17 -1.28 6.99
N THR A 123 1.91 -1.01 8.26
CA THR A 123 2.16 -1.95 9.34
C THR A 123 0.83 -2.27 10.02
N ALA A 124 0.50 -3.55 10.09
CA ALA A 124 -0.76 -4.02 10.66
C ALA A 124 -0.49 -5.01 11.80
N HIS A 125 -1.42 -5.08 12.73
CA HIS A 125 -1.39 -6.05 13.83
C HIS A 125 -2.64 -6.92 13.72
N THR A 126 -2.47 -8.21 13.43
CA THR A 126 -3.56 -9.17 13.24
C THR A 126 -3.78 -9.98 14.51
N GLY A 127 -5.01 -10.10 14.91
CA GLY A 127 -5.35 -10.83 16.11
C GLY A 127 -4.92 -10.09 17.38
N ASN A 128 -4.89 -10.80 18.46
CA ASN A 128 -4.62 -10.23 19.80
C ASN A 128 -3.35 -10.76 20.38
#